data_5cdd8d8b33d72bf1a56b277563e1e1a9
#
_entry.id   5cdd8d8b33d72bf1a56b277563e1e1a9
#
_cell.length_a   1.000
_cell.length_b   1.000
_cell.length_c   1.000
_cell.angle_alpha   90.00
_cell.angle_beta   90.00
_cell.angle_gamma   90.00
#
_symmetry.space_group_name_H-M   'P 1'
#
loop_
_entity.id
_entity.type
_entity.pdbx_description
1 polymer ?
#
loop_
_entity_poly.entity_id
_entity_poly.type
_entity_poly.pdbx_seq_one_letter_code
_entity_poly.pdbx_strand_id
1 'polypeptide(L)'
;MQYFKVVIMKKNQIILVIIMLTLIVGIAAYSLWSFSKKAAIPVREGWTLSWHDEFDTKKIDSEIWTFDLGAGGWGNGEAEYYTNRPENARIEKGMLVIEARQEKYEGSYYTSARLKTQDLQEVLYGRVEARIKVPSGLGLWPAFWMLGSDFDGTNWPDCGEIDIMEHIGKEPDLILGTLHGPGYSGALGKSQWNRQNYNIADEFHTYAIEWEADQIRWYYDDIEYFKVNRTDLNDNKWVFDKPFFVILNLALGGTLPGPIGLDTEFPAQMYVDYVRVYQK
;
A
#
# COMPACT_ATOMS: atom_id res chain seq x y z
N MET A 1 -39.52 32.07 -35.21
CA MET A 1 -39.41 30.80 -35.95
C MET A 1 -37.97 30.71 -36.47
N GLN A 2 -37.09 29.99 -35.74
CA GLN A 2 -35.68 29.90 -36.08
C GLN A 2 -35.47 28.67 -36.97
N TYR A 3 -35.08 28.88 -38.22
CA TYR A 3 -34.83 27.81 -39.20
C TYR A 3 -33.45 27.18 -38.87
N PHE A 4 -33.42 25.89 -38.51
CA PHE A 4 -32.19 25.09 -38.47
C PHE A 4 -31.69 24.92 -39.94
N LYS A 5 -30.55 25.52 -40.26
CA LYS A 5 -29.84 25.21 -41.52
C LYS A 5 -29.23 23.83 -41.41
N VAL A 6 -29.80 22.89 -42.17
CA VAL A 6 -29.18 21.55 -42.38
C VAL A 6 -27.93 21.75 -43.25
N VAL A 7 -26.77 21.52 -42.65
CA VAL A 7 -25.49 21.54 -43.39
C VAL A 7 -25.35 20.21 -44.12
N ILE A 8 -25.55 20.19 -45.44
CA ILE A 8 -25.32 19.01 -46.28
C ILE A 8 -23.81 18.90 -46.54
N MET A 9 -23.16 17.93 -45.91
CA MET A 9 -21.74 17.64 -46.10
C MET A 9 -21.50 16.99 -47.45
N LYS A 10 -20.45 17.43 -48.18
CA LYS A 10 -20.03 16.78 -49.46
C LYS A 10 -19.47 15.38 -49.15
N LYS A 11 -19.66 14.44 -50.11
CA LYS A 11 -19.23 13.01 -49.96
C LYS A 11 -17.81 12.84 -49.43
N ASN A 12 -16.86 13.66 -49.88
CA ASN A 12 -15.47 13.64 -49.37
C ASN A 12 -15.32 14.11 -47.94
N GLN A 13 -16.18 15.00 -47.43
CA GLN A 13 -16.19 15.45 -46.04
C GLN A 13 -16.75 14.35 -45.12
N ILE A 14 -17.76 13.62 -45.59
CA ILE A 14 -18.33 12.46 -44.88
C ILE A 14 -17.28 11.37 -44.74
N ILE A 15 -16.54 11.04 -45.80
CA ILE A 15 -15.45 10.06 -45.76
C ILE A 15 -14.35 10.49 -44.76
N LEU A 16 -13.96 11.75 -44.78
CA LEU A 16 -12.93 12.27 -43.85
C LEU A 16 -13.36 12.17 -42.37
N VAL A 17 -14.63 12.47 -42.08
CA VAL A 17 -15.20 12.35 -40.75
C VAL A 17 -15.25 10.89 -40.27
N ILE A 18 -15.61 9.96 -41.17
CA ILE A 18 -15.62 8.52 -40.83
C ILE A 18 -14.20 8.03 -40.57
N ILE A 19 -13.20 8.43 -41.36
CA ILE A 19 -11.80 8.05 -41.11
C ILE A 19 -11.29 8.63 -39.77
N MET A 20 -11.60 9.89 -39.44
CA MET A 20 -11.25 10.47 -38.15
C MET A 20 -11.91 9.74 -36.97
N LEU A 21 -13.20 9.41 -37.07
CA LEU A 21 -13.92 8.67 -36.05
C LEU A 21 -13.35 7.26 -35.85
N THR A 22 -13.00 6.55 -36.92
CA THR A 22 -12.38 5.21 -36.82
C THR A 22 -10.97 5.28 -36.25
N LEU A 23 -10.18 6.32 -36.56
CA LEU A 23 -8.89 6.57 -35.93
C LEU A 23 -9.02 6.87 -34.43
N ILE A 24 -9.96 7.73 -34.03
CA ILE A 24 -10.21 8.05 -32.62
C ILE A 24 -10.66 6.82 -31.84
N VAL A 25 -11.58 6.01 -32.40
CA VAL A 25 -12.03 4.76 -31.78
C VAL A 25 -10.89 3.74 -31.72
N GLY A 26 -10.04 3.66 -32.75
CA GLY A 26 -8.86 2.80 -32.78
C GLY A 26 -7.82 3.20 -31.72
N ILE A 27 -7.55 4.49 -31.58
CA ILE A 27 -6.62 5.03 -30.54
C ILE A 27 -7.19 4.79 -29.14
N ALA A 28 -8.49 5.04 -28.93
CA ALA A 28 -9.15 4.79 -27.66
C ALA A 28 -9.16 3.29 -27.30
N ALA A 29 -9.43 2.40 -28.26
CA ALA A 29 -9.40 0.96 -28.07
C ALA A 29 -7.95 0.46 -27.80
N TYR A 30 -6.95 1.02 -28.49
CA TYR A 30 -5.55 0.70 -28.25
C TYR A 30 -5.08 1.18 -26.90
N SER A 31 -5.46 2.40 -26.45
CA SER A 31 -5.16 2.91 -25.13
C SER A 31 -5.83 2.07 -24.04
N LEU A 32 -7.11 1.71 -24.19
CA LEU A 32 -7.81 0.81 -23.26
C LEU A 32 -7.18 -0.59 -23.23
N TRP A 33 -6.70 -1.10 -24.36
CA TRP A 33 -6.03 -2.40 -24.42
C TRP A 33 -4.62 -2.36 -23.84
N SER A 34 -3.87 -1.27 -24.01
CA SER A 34 -2.55 -1.09 -23.42
C SER A 34 -2.61 -0.87 -21.90
N PHE A 35 -3.70 -0.30 -21.36
CA PHE A 35 -3.94 -0.21 -19.92
C PHE A 35 -4.28 -1.56 -19.26
N SER A 36 -4.62 -2.60 -20.04
CA SER A 36 -5.03 -3.91 -19.50
C SER A 36 -3.91 -4.93 -19.36
N LYS A 37 -2.69 -4.66 -19.84
CA LYS A 37 -1.54 -5.55 -19.67
C LYS A 37 -0.53 -4.89 -18.73
N LYS A 38 -0.48 -5.39 -17.47
CA LYS A 38 0.65 -5.09 -16.61
C LYS A 38 1.97 -5.53 -17.27
N ALA A 39 3.03 -4.76 -17.02
CA ALA A 39 4.38 -5.14 -17.44
C ALA A 39 4.74 -6.50 -16.82
N ALA A 40 5.51 -7.29 -17.56
CA ALA A 40 6.03 -8.55 -17.01
C ALA A 40 6.83 -8.25 -15.73
N ILE A 41 6.70 -9.13 -14.73
CA ILE A 41 7.44 -8.99 -13.48
C ILE A 41 8.94 -9.02 -13.80
N PRO A 42 9.70 -8.00 -13.41
CA PRO A 42 11.11 -7.93 -13.74
C PRO A 42 11.88 -9.06 -13.03
N VAL A 43 12.80 -9.68 -13.76
CA VAL A 43 13.75 -10.63 -13.17
C VAL A 43 14.76 -9.82 -12.35
N ARG A 44 14.92 -10.18 -11.07
CA ARG A 44 15.96 -9.64 -10.20
C ARG A 44 17.10 -10.64 -10.13
N GLU A 45 18.30 -10.22 -10.53
CA GLU A 45 19.49 -11.07 -10.52
C GLU A 45 19.80 -11.55 -9.08
N GLY A 46 20.01 -12.85 -8.92
CA GLY A 46 20.23 -13.48 -7.61
C GLY A 46 18.98 -13.66 -6.75
N TRP A 47 17.79 -13.38 -7.29
CA TRP A 47 16.53 -13.53 -6.58
C TRP A 47 15.54 -14.40 -7.35
N THR A 48 14.80 -15.23 -6.63
CA THR A 48 13.68 -16.03 -7.16
C THR A 48 12.37 -15.45 -6.62
N LEU A 49 11.41 -15.18 -7.50
CA LEU A 49 10.07 -14.76 -7.10
C LEU A 49 9.40 -15.91 -6.33
N SER A 50 9.10 -15.70 -5.06
CA SER A 50 8.46 -16.69 -4.17
C SER A 50 6.93 -16.64 -4.31
N TRP A 51 6.34 -15.49 -4.07
CA TRP A 51 4.94 -15.22 -4.32
C TRP A 51 4.70 -13.75 -4.66
N HIS A 52 3.56 -13.45 -5.25
CA HIS A 52 3.17 -12.10 -5.57
C HIS A 52 1.65 -11.96 -5.72
N ASP A 53 1.15 -10.74 -5.59
CA ASP A 53 -0.16 -10.34 -6.06
C ASP A 53 -0.01 -9.07 -6.90
N GLU A 54 -0.39 -9.17 -8.16
CA GLU A 54 -0.40 -8.05 -9.12
C GLU A 54 -1.76 -7.34 -9.14
N PHE A 55 -2.73 -7.80 -8.34
CA PHE A 55 -4.10 -7.28 -8.29
C PHE A 55 -4.78 -7.16 -9.66
N ASP A 56 -4.41 -8.03 -10.59
CA ASP A 56 -4.96 -8.06 -11.96
C ASP A 56 -6.25 -8.90 -12.10
N THR A 57 -6.72 -9.44 -10.99
CA THR A 57 -7.98 -10.17 -10.85
C THR A 57 -9.17 -9.20 -10.67
N LYS A 58 -10.39 -9.74 -10.60
CA LYS A 58 -11.60 -8.93 -10.34
C LYS A 58 -11.95 -8.78 -8.86
N LYS A 59 -11.31 -9.54 -8.00
CA LYS A 59 -11.56 -9.60 -6.55
C LYS A 59 -10.23 -9.78 -5.84
N ILE A 60 -10.18 -9.32 -4.59
CA ILE A 60 -9.08 -9.63 -3.68
C ILE A 60 -9.02 -11.15 -3.50
N ASP A 61 -7.82 -11.71 -3.68
CA ASP A 61 -7.59 -13.15 -3.59
C ASP A 61 -7.60 -13.60 -2.13
N SER A 62 -8.59 -14.41 -1.77
CA SER A 62 -8.74 -14.94 -0.41
C SER A 62 -7.76 -16.07 -0.06
N GLU A 63 -6.98 -16.56 -1.03
CA GLU A 63 -5.88 -17.49 -0.77
C GLU A 63 -4.57 -16.76 -0.39
N ILE A 64 -4.55 -15.42 -0.59
CA ILE A 64 -3.42 -14.56 -0.23
C ILE A 64 -3.80 -13.61 0.92
N TRP A 65 -5.02 -13.06 0.92
CA TRP A 65 -5.42 -11.99 1.82
C TRP A 65 -6.62 -12.34 2.68
N THR A 66 -6.52 -12.03 3.96
CA THR A 66 -7.65 -11.95 4.90
C THR A 66 -7.74 -10.54 5.48
N PHE A 67 -8.74 -10.28 6.34
CA PHE A 67 -9.00 -8.94 6.88
C PHE A 67 -8.99 -8.96 8.40
N ASP A 68 -8.44 -7.92 8.99
CA ASP A 68 -8.76 -7.53 10.35
C ASP A 68 -10.06 -6.72 10.35
N LEU A 69 -10.95 -7.01 11.29
CA LEU A 69 -12.27 -6.39 11.37
C LEU A 69 -12.49 -5.78 12.76
N GLY A 70 -13.12 -4.61 12.80
CA GLY A 70 -13.52 -3.99 14.06
C GLY A 70 -12.86 -2.63 14.31
N ALA A 71 -13.18 -2.08 15.48
CA ALA A 71 -12.63 -0.85 16.02
C ALA A 71 -11.86 -1.15 17.31
N GLY A 72 -11.56 -0.13 18.11
CA GLY A 72 -10.89 -0.29 19.41
C GLY A 72 -9.53 0.38 19.50
N GLY A 73 -9.16 1.13 18.45
CA GLY A 73 -7.95 1.94 18.40
C GLY A 73 -6.69 1.16 18.06
N TRP A 74 -6.77 -0.15 17.86
CA TRP A 74 -5.71 -1.04 17.33
C TRP A 74 -4.33 -0.86 17.99
N GLY A 75 -4.33 -0.51 19.30
CA GLY A 75 -3.13 -0.24 20.08
C GLY A 75 -2.59 1.20 19.97
N ASN A 76 -3.05 1.99 19.00
CA ASN A 76 -2.51 3.31 18.67
C ASN A 76 -3.51 4.46 18.86
N GLY A 77 -4.76 4.17 19.30
CA GLY A 77 -5.83 5.17 19.39
C GLY A 77 -6.39 5.57 18.03
N GLU A 78 -6.35 4.66 17.05
CA GLU A 78 -6.91 4.81 15.72
C GLU A 78 -8.43 5.00 15.77
N ALA A 79 -9.00 5.77 14.84
CA ALA A 79 -10.39 6.23 14.90
C ALA A 79 -11.35 5.41 14.04
N GLU A 80 -10.84 4.65 13.08
CA GLU A 80 -11.64 3.89 12.13
C GLU A 80 -12.15 2.57 12.68
N TYR A 81 -13.17 2.05 11.99
CA TYR A 81 -13.57 0.65 12.01
C TYR A 81 -13.03 -0.01 10.74
N TYR A 82 -12.19 -1.01 10.85
CA TYR A 82 -11.74 -1.80 9.71
C TYR A 82 -12.81 -2.77 9.25
N THR A 83 -13.07 -2.78 7.95
CA THR A 83 -14.09 -3.61 7.30
C THR A 83 -13.51 -4.38 6.12
N ASN A 84 -14.23 -5.41 5.68
CA ASN A 84 -13.97 -6.13 4.41
C ASN A 84 -14.96 -5.74 3.30
N ARG A 85 -15.66 -4.60 3.46
CA ARG A 85 -16.64 -4.14 2.48
C ARG A 85 -15.95 -3.63 1.21
N PRO A 86 -16.57 -3.79 0.03
CA PRO A 86 -16.03 -3.25 -1.23
C PRO A 86 -15.84 -1.72 -1.21
N GLU A 87 -16.56 -1.01 -0.37
CA GLU A 87 -16.40 0.43 -0.15
C GLU A 87 -15.03 0.77 0.45
N ASN A 88 -14.47 -0.13 1.28
CA ASN A 88 -13.18 0.09 1.95
C ASN A 88 -12.02 -0.67 1.32
N ALA A 89 -12.26 -1.84 0.68
CA ALA A 89 -11.21 -2.58 -0.02
C ALA A 89 -11.76 -3.26 -1.28
N ARG A 90 -11.14 -3.01 -2.43
CA ARG A 90 -11.55 -3.57 -3.72
C ARG A 90 -10.43 -3.59 -4.73
N ILE A 91 -10.61 -4.39 -5.78
CA ILE A 91 -9.76 -4.30 -6.97
C ILE A 91 -10.40 -3.32 -7.96
N GLU A 92 -9.65 -2.31 -8.36
CA GLU A 92 -10.07 -1.32 -9.35
C GLU A 92 -8.92 -1.00 -10.30
N LYS A 93 -9.18 -1.13 -11.62
CA LYS A 93 -8.19 -0.88 -12.69
C LYS A 93 -6.88 -1.64 -12.53
N GLY A 94 -6.94 -2.88 -12.01
CA GLY A 94 -5.77 -3.73 -11.80
C GLY A 94 -4.92 -3.32 -10.59
N MET A 95 -5.51 -2.70 -9.59
CA MET A 95 -4.85 -2.30 -8.34
C MET A 95 -5.75 -2.63 -7.16
N LEU A 96 -5.16 -2.91 -6.00
CA LEU A 96 -5.87 -2.88 -4.74
C LEU A 96 -6.09 -1.42 -4.33
N VAL A 97 -7.33 -1.07 -4.02
CA VAL A 97 -7.70 0.22 -3.44
C VAL A 97 -8.12 -0.02 -1.99
N ILE A 98 -7.42 0.60 -1.05
CA ILE A 98 -7.84 0.72 0.35
C ILE A 98 -8.38 2.13 0.52
N GLU A 99 -9.65 2.23 0.91
CA GLU A 99 -10.36 3.51 0.97
C GLU A 99 -10.84 3.81 2.40
N ALA A 100 -10.34 4.90 2.93
CA ALA A 100 -10.82 5.47 4.18
C ALA A 100 -12.00 6.41 3.91
N ARG A 101 -13.05 6.29 4.69
CA ARG A 101 -14.31 7.04 4.53
C ARG A 101 -14.72 7.70 5.83
N GLN A 102 -15.28 8.90 5.73
CA GLN A 102 -15.99 9.53 6.83
C GLN A 102 -17.47 9.12 6.76
N GLU A 103 -17.83 8.16 7.57
CA GLU A 103 -19.20 7.64 7.66
C GLU A 103 -19.45 7.05 9.04
N LYS A 104 -20.74 6.96 9.45
CA LYS A 104 -21.11 6.24 10.67
C LYS A 104 -21.26 4.77 10.39
N TYR A 105 -20.47 3.95 11.08
CA TYR A 105 -20.51 2.50 10.96
C TYR A 105 -20.13 1.84 12.29
N GLU A 106 -21.00 0.97 12.83
CA GLU A 106 -20.80 0.19 14.06
C GLU A 106 -20.24 1.01 15.24
N GLY A 107 -20.70 2.26 15.40
CA GLY A 107 -20.28 3.16 16.48
C GLY A 107 -19.07 4.03 16.18
N SER A 108 -18.33 3.77 15.11
CA SER A 108 -17.24 4.62 14.61
C SER A 108 -17.74 5.68 13.64
N TYR A 109 -16.98 6.77 13.48
CA TYR A 109 -17.26 7.85 12.52
C TYR A 109 -16.42 7.75 11.25
N TYR A 110 -15.54 6.76 11.18
CA TYR A 110 -14.68 6.48 10.04
C TYR A 110 -14.63 4.98 9.81
N THR A 111 -14.45 4.60 8.54
CA THR A 111 -14.18 3.22 8.13
C THR A 111 -12.97 3.17 7.24
N SER A 112 -12.27 2.05 7.25
CA SER A 112 -11.13 1.76 6.38
C SER A 112 -10.97 0.25 6.20
N ALA A 113 -9.83 -0.20 5.67
CA ALA A 113 -9.52 -1.62 5.62
C ALA A 113 -8.06 -1.89 6.06
N ARG A 114 -7.88 -3.09 6.64
CA ARG A 114 -6.59 -3.68 6.99
C ARG A 114 -6.59 -5.12 6.50
N LEU A 115 -5.73 -5.37 5.51
CA LEU A 115 -5.54 -6.68 4.90
C LEU A 115 -4.25 -7.30 5.43
N LYS A 116 -4.24 -8.62 5.59
CA LYS A 116 -3.06 -9.37 6.04
C LYS A 116 -2.94 -10.71 5.35
N THR A 117 -1.72 -11.22 5.27
CA THR A 117 -1.43 -12.55 4.71
C THR A 117 -1.23 -13.63 5.79
N GLN A 118 -1.59 -13.35 7.05
CA GLN A 118 -1.45 -14.26 8.19
C GLN A 118 -2.10 -15.60 7.89
N ASP A 119 -1.38 -16.72 8.18
CA ASP A 119 -1.79 -18.11 7.96
C ASP A 119 -2.00 -18.49 6.46
N LEU A 120 -1.74 -17.57 5.54
CA LEU A 120 -1.91 -17.78 4.09
C LEU A 120 -0.58 -17.70 3.36
N GLN A 121 0.13 -16.55 3.46
CA GLN A 121 1.43 -16.33 2.85
C GLN A 121 2.38 -15.71 3.88
N GLU A 122 3.36 -16.50 4.31
CA GLU A 122 4.36 -16.08 5.28
C GLU A 122 5.74 -16.13 4.65
N VAL A 123 6.65 -15.29 5.13
CA VAL A 123 8.00 -15.20 4.59
C VAL A 123 9.02 -15.24 5.71
N LEU A 124 10.09 -16.03 5.52
CA LEU A 124 11.30 -15.96 6.33
C LEU A 124 12.45 -15.57 5.41
N TYR A 125 12.99 -14.40 5.63
CA TYR A 125 14.05 -13.78 4.82
C TYR A 125 13.64 -13.54 3.36
N GLY A 126 14.31 -12.63 2.72
CA GLY A 126 14.05 -12.30 1.33
C GLY A 126 13.89 -10.80 1.09
N ARG A 127 13.45 -10.45 -0.10
CA ARG A 127 13.03 -9.11 -0.44
C ARG A 127 11.51 -9.06 -0.49
N VAL A 128 10.92 -8.18 0.31
CA VAL A 128 9.48 -7.91 0.34
C VAL A 128 9.28 -6.50 -0.19
N GLU A 129 8.54 -6.36 -1.29
CA GLU A 129 8.31 -5.06 -1.93
C GLU A 129 6.86 -4.85 -2.31
N ALA A 130 6.40 -3.61 -2.27
CA ALA A 130 5.13 -3.18 -2.81
C ALA A 130 5.30 -1.85 -3.55
N ARG A 131 4.51 -1.67 -4.62
CA ARG A 131 4.41 -0.38 -5.32
C ARG A 131 3.10 0.29 -4.94
N ILE A 132 3.21 1.41 -4.25
CA ILE A 132 2.09 2.05 -3.57
C ILE A 132 2.05 3.54 -3.91
N LYS A 133 0.83 4.07 -4.09
CA LYS A 133 0.54 5.50 -4.03
C LYS A 133 -0.26 5.77 -2.76
N VAL A 134 0.31 6.55 -1.87
CA VAL A 134 -0.29 6.91 -0.57
C VAL A 134 -1.20 8.12 -0.71
N PRO A 135 -2.24 8.29 0.12
CA PRO A 135 -2.97 9.54 0.24
C PRO A 135 -2.20 10.54 1.12
N SER A 136 -2.46 11.83 0.96
CA SER A 136 -2.03 12.88 1.88
C SER A 136 -3.22 13.52 2.59
N GLY A 137 -2.99 14.04 3.79
CA GLY A 137 -4.01 14.68 4.63
C GLY A 137 -3.76 14.44 6.11
N LEU A 138 -4.04 15.45 6.93
CA LEU A 138 -3.79 15.39 8.38
C LEU A 138 -4.56 14.24 9.02
N GLY A 139 -3.86 13.36 9.74
CA GLY A 139 -4.42 12.20 10.42
C GLY A 139 -4.55 10.95 9.53
N LEU A 140 -4.13 10.98 8.26
CA LEU A 140 -4.02 9.77 7.44
C LEU A 140 -2.70 9.05 7.72
N TRP A 141 -2.76 7.71 7.82
CA TRP A 141 -1.62 6.87 8.15
C TRP A 141 -1.66 5.57 7.33
N PRO A 142 -1.30 5.61 6.05
CA PRO A 142 -1.10 4.41 5.27
C PRO A 142 0.16 3.69 5.70
N ALA A 143 0.10 2.34 5.76
CA ALA A 143 1.22 1.50 6.12
C ALA A 143 1.30 0.21 5.29
N PHE A 144 2.53 -0.22 5.06
CA PHE A 144 2.94 -1.51 4.52
C PHE A 144 4.00 -2.08 5.45
N TRP A 145 3.67 -3.14 6.15
CA TRP A 145 4.43 -3.65 7.28
C TRP A 145 4.23 -5.14 7.51
N MET A 146 4.91 -5.70 8.50
CA MET A 146 4.91 -7.13 8.80
C MET A 146 4.91 -7.38 10.30
N LEU A 147 4.22 -8.43 10.73
CA LEU A 147 4.29 -9.00 12.08
C LEU A 147 4.79 -10.43 12.06
N GLY A 148 5.43 -10.84 13.15
CA GLY A 148 5.84 -12.24 13.34
C GLY A 148 4.65 -13.19 13.32
N SER A 149 4.77 -14.33 12.62
CA SER A 149 3.69 -15.29 12.43
C SER A 149 3.24 -15.98 13.73
N ASP A 150 4.02 -15.87 14.79
CA ASP A 150 3.67 -16.33 16.14
C ASP A 150 2.85 -15.29 16.95
N PHE A 151 2.36 -14.23 16.34
CA PHE A 151 1.63 -13.13 16.99
C PHE A 151 0.45 -13.60 17.86
N ASP A 152 -0.30 -14.61 17.43
CA ASP A 152 -1.44 -15.12 18.19
C ASP A 152 -1.03 -15.82 19.51
N GLY A 153 0.22 -16.27 19.60
CA GLY A 153 0.79 -16.91 20.80
C GLY A 153 1.85 -16.08 21.52
N THR A 154 2.33 -15.02 20.87
CA THR A 154 3.43 -14.18 21.35
C THR A 154 3.02 -12.70 21.26
N ASN A 155 2.83 -12.07 22.42
CA ASN A 155 2.39 -10.67 22.45
C ASN A 155 3.41 -9.73 21.78
N TRP A 156 2.91 -8.65 21.22
CA TRP A 156 3.73 -7.52 20.80
C TRP A 156 4.42 -6.87 22.03
N PRO A 157 5.71 -6.47 21.98
CA PRO A 157 6.58 -6.49 20.79
C PRO A 157 7.45 -7.76 20.63
N ASP A 158 7.24 -8.80 21.42
CA ASP A 158 8.07 -10.03 21.38
C ASP A 158 7.89 -10.84 20.08
N CYS A 159 6.73 -10.69 19.42
CA CYS A 159 6.52 -11.25 18.08
C CYS A 159 7.38 -10.58 17.01
N GLY A 160 7.88 -9.35 17.26
CA GLY A 160 8.59 -8.53 16.27
C GLY A 160 7.66 -7.87 15.26
N GLU A 161 8.08 -6.68 14.77
CA GLU A 161 7.38 -5.91 13.75
C GLU A 161 8.40 -5.24 12.83
N ILE A 162 8.14 -5.24 11.53
CA ILE A 162 8.97 -4.62 10.50
C ILE A 162 8.08 -3.68 9.70
N ASP A 163 8.23 -2.37 9.90
CA ASP A 163 7.51 -1.38 9.12
C ASP A 163 8.32 -1.04 7.88
N ILE A 164 7.90 -1.59 6.74
CA ILE A 164 8.55 -1.38 5.45
C ILE A 164 8.32 0.05 4.98
N MET A 165 7.10 0.53 5.16
CA MET A 165 6.69 1.90 4.86
C MET A 165 5.58 2.33 5.80
N GLU A 166 5.79 3.46 6.46
CA GLU A 166 4.76 4.26 7.07
C GLU A 166 4.82 5.67 6.48
N HIS A 167 3.65 6.23 6.18
CA HIS A 167 3.53 7.63 5.76
C HIS A 167 2.56 8.36 6.67
N ILE A 168 2.95 9.55 7.08
CA ILE A 168 2.12 10.43 7.91
C ILE A 168 1.60 11.55 7.02
N GLY A 169 0.32 11.55 6.73
CA GLY A 169 -0.26 12.43 5.72
C GLY A 169 -0.09 13.94 5.96
N LYS A 170 0.30 14.37 7.19
CA LYS A 170 0.68 15.75 7.49
C LYS A 170 2.09 16.13 7.04
N GLU A 171 2.94 15.14 6.76
CA GLU A 171 4.32 15.29 6.30
C GLU A 171 4.43 14.73 4.87
N PRO A 172 3.97 15.47 3.86
CA PRO A 172 3.71 14.91 2.52
C PRO A 172 4.98 14.46 1.78
N ASP A 173 6.15 14.86 2.25
CA ASP A 173 7.46 14.55 1.68
C ASP A 173 8.23 13.48 2.48
N LEU A 174 7.57 12.78 3.43
CA LEU A 174 8.25 11.95 4.41
C LEU A 174 7.72 10.53 4.44
N ILE A 175 8.63 9.55 4.45
CA ILE A 175 8.36 8.15 4.79
C ILE A 175 9.20 7.73 5.99
N LEU A 176 8.75 6.69 6.66
CA LEU A 176 9.38 6.10 7.82
C LEU A 176 9.53 4.60 7.62
N GLY A 177 10.69 4.06 7.91
CA GLY A 177 10.93 2.65 8.13
C GLY A 177 11.28 2.41 9.58
N THR A 178 10.73 1.36 10.18
CA THR A 178 10.90 1.07 11.62
C THR A 178 11.09 -0.42 11.87
N LEU A 179 11.79 -0.73 12.94
CA LEU A 179 11.94 -2.07 13.49
C LEU A 179 11.54 -2.04 14.97
N HIS A 180 10.57 -2.89 15.35
CA HIS A 180 10.12 -3.03 16.72
C HIS A 180 10.38 -4.45 17.27
N GLY A 181 10.84 -4.50 18.52
CA GLY A 181 11.03 -5.73 19.26
C GLY A 181 11.25 -5.46 20.75
N PRO A 182 11.54 -6.50 21.55
CA PRO A 182 11.72 -6.37 23.00
C PRO A 182 12.82 -5.39 23.36
N GLY A 183 12.45 -4.30 24.09
CA GLY A 183 13.36 -3.24 24.50
C GLY A 183 13.59 -2.12 23.48
N TYR A 184 13.04 -2.24 22.28
CA TYR A 184 13.08 -1.23 21.21
C TYR A 184 11.75 -1.19 20.44
N SER A 185 10.70 -0.72 21.09
CA SER A 185 9.35 -0.67 20.53
C SER A 185 8.64 0.65 20.82
N GLY A 186 7.57 0.96 20.09
CA GLY A 186 6.90 2.24 20.14
C GLY A 186 7.87 3.39 19.85
N ALA A 187 7.93 4.40 20.68
CA ALA A 187 8.84 5.54 20.52
C ALA A 187 10.35 5.19 20.61
N LEU A 188 10.69 3.98 21.08
CA LEU A 188 12.06 3.47 21.15
C LEU A 188 12.42 2.57 19.95
N GLY A 189 11.52 2.38 19.01
CA GLY A 189 11.76 1.63 17.77
C GLY A 189 13.01 2.11 17.04
N LYS A 190 13.67 1.20 16.34
CA LYS A 190 14.81 1.58 15.47
C LYS A 190 14.23 2.13 14.18
N SER A 191 14.22 3.44 14.02
CA SER A 191 13.52 4.14 12.94
C SER A 191 14.45 5.03 12.14
N GLN A 192 14.13 5.20 10.85
CA GLN A 192 14.75 6.19 9.99
C GLN A 192 13.71 6.94 9.18
N TRP A 193 13.70 8.25 9.32
CA TRP A 193 12.94 9.17 8.48
C TRP A 193 13.67 9.42 7.17
N ASN A 194 12.97 9.25 6.05
CA ASN A 194 13.51 9.52 4.71
C ASN A 194 12.68 10.64 4.07
N ARG A 195 13.26 11.83 3.98
CA ARG A 195 12.61 13.03 3.46
C ARG A 195 12.97 13.24 1.99
N GLN A 196 11.94 13.44 1.19
CA GLN A 196 12.06 13.75 -0.24
C GLN A 196 11.97 15.28 -0.46
N ASN A 197 12.18 15.73 -1.68
CA ASN A 197 12.00 17.13 -2.08
C ASN A 197 10.71 17.37 -2.88
N TYR A 198 9.77 16.43 -2.80
CA TYR A 198 8.47 16.43 -3.49
C TYR A 198 7.42 15.75 -2.61
N ASN A 199 6.14 15.91 -2.96
CA ASN A 199 5.04 15.23 -2.30
C ASN A 199 4.98 13.77 -2.77
N ILE A 200 5.20 12.84 -1.85
CA ILE A 200 5.21 11.39 -2.11
C ILE A 200 3.83 10.89 -2.60
N ALA A 201 2.74 11.57 -2.20
CA ALA A 201 1.40 11.20 -2.61
C ALA A 201 1.08 11.53 -4.09
N ASP A 202 1.96 12.24 -4.82
CA ASP A 202 1.71 12.61 -6.21
C ASP A 202 1.83 11.41 -7.16
N GLU A 203 2.72 10.45 -6.86
CA GLU A 203 3.05 9.34 -7.74
C GLU A 203 3.07 7.99 -7.00
N PHE A 204 3.28 6.90 -7.75
CA PHE A 204 3.55 5.57 -7.22
C PHE A 204 5.03 5.41 -6.94
N HIS A 205 5.35 4.90 -5.75
CA HIS A 205 6.71 4.57 -5.35
C HIS A 205 6.83 3.11 -4.94
N THR A 206 8.04 2.55 -5.06
CA THR A 206 8.35 1.20 -4.60
C THR A 206 8.97 1.28 -3.22
N TYR A 207 8.36 0.58 -2.28
CA TYR A 207 8.86 0.42 -0.90
C TYR A 207 9.27 -1.02 -0.71
N ALA A 208 10.46 -1.25 -0.17
CA ALA A 208 10.96 -2.60 0.02
C ALA A 208 11.88 -2.75 1.21
N ILE A 209 11.99 -3.99 1.69
CA ILE A 209 13.08 -4.42 2.54
C ILE A 209 13.85 -5.55 1.86
N GLU A 210 15.13 -5.68 2.21
CA GLU A 210 15.90 -6.91 2.06
C GLU A 210 16.28 -7.40 3.45
N TRP A 211 15.77 -8.56 3.79
CA TRP A 211 15.85 -9.14 5.11
C TRP A 211 16.68 -10.43 5.10
N GLU A 212 17.72 -10.46 5.89
CA GLU A 212 18.66 -11.56 6.11
C GLU A 212 18.73 -11.92 7.60
N ALA A 213 19.41 -12.98 7.96
CA ALA A 213 19.45 -13.49 9.35
C ALA A 213 20.02 -12.47 10.37
N ASP A 214 20.89 -11.58 9.94
CA ASP A 214 21.61 -10.65 10.80
C ASP A 214 21.43 -9.17 10.43
N GLN A 215 20.63 -8.86 9.40
CA GLN A 215 20.38 -7.50 8.97
C GLN A 215 19.06 -7.34 8.24
N ILE A 216 18.49 -6.13 8.31
CA ILE A 216 17.35 -5.69 7.50
C ILE A 216 17.71 -4.34 6.90
N ARG A 217 17.48 -4.17 5.59
CA ARG A 217 17.74 -2.95 4.82
C ARG A 217 16.44 -2.47 4.19
N TRP A 218 16.20 -1.16 4.24
CA TRP A 218 15.01 -0.51 3.69
C TRP A 218 15.35 0.26 2.42
N TYR A 219 14.47 0.18 1.44
CA TYR A 219 14.63 0.79 0.13
C TYR A 219 13.40 1.63 -0.23
N TYR A 220 13.65 2.77 -0.83
CA TYR A 220 12.68 3.62 -1.47
C TYR A 220 13.11 3.82 -2.93
N ASP A 221 12.26 3.41 -3.89
CA ASP A 221 12.57 3.39 -5.33
C ASP A 221 13.94 2.74 -5.64
N ASP A 222 14.17 1.56 -5.02
CA ASP A 222 15.40 0.77 -5.08
C ASP A 222 16.66 1.46 -4.49
N ILE A 223 16.53 2.60 -3.83
CA ILE A 223 17.63 3.28 -3.13
C ILE A 223 17.58 2.91 -1.64
N GLU A 224 18.65 2.29 -1.12
CA GLU A 224 18.79 2.00 0.31
C GLU A 224 18.89 3.32 1.09
N TYR A 225 18.03 3.47 2.10
CA TYR A 225 18.02 4.65 2.97
C TYR A 225 18.19 4.33 4.46
N PHE A 226 17.95 3.08 4.85
CA PHE A 226 18.05 2.65 6.24
C PHE A 226 18.54 1.21 6.33
N LYS A 227 19.25 0.91 7.42
CA LYS A 227 19.71 -0.44 7.74
C LYS A 227 19.78 -0.63 9.25
N VAL A 228 19.37 -1.80 9.72
CA VAL A 228 19.59 -2.28 11.09
C VAL A 228 20.31 -3.62 11.02
N ASN A 229 21.46 -3.71 11.66
CA ASN A 229 22.15 -4.96 11.89
C ASN A 229 21.76 -5.53 13.26
N ARG A 230 21.80 -6.83 13.41
CA ARG A 230 21.57 -7.50 14.72
C ARG A 230 22.44 -6.94 15.84
N THR A 231 23.67 -6.57 15.52
CA THR A 231 24.63 -5.97 16.46
C THR A 231 24.24 -4.56 16.90
N ASP A 232 23.37 -3.84 16.18
CA ASP A 232 22.94 -2.49 16.53
C ASP A 232 21.90 -2.48 17.67
N LEU A 233 21.39 -3.66 18.04
CA LEU A 233 20.43 -3.84 19.13
C LEU A 233 21.10 -3.94 20.52
N ASN A 234 22.43 -4.00 20.58
CA ASN A 234 23.21 -4.22 21.81
C ASN A 234 22.74 -5.50 22.53
N ASP A 235 22.29 -5.37 23.78
CA ASP A 235 21.80 -6.51 24.61
C ASP A 235 20.33 -6.87 24.35
N ASN A 236 19.62 -6.13 23.49
CA ASN A 236 18.24 -6.45 23.15
C ASN A 236 18.14 -7.64 22.20
N LYS A 237 17.04 -8.38 22.35
CA LYS A 237 16.82 -9.60 21.59
C LYS A 237 16.48 -9.29 20.11
N TRP A 238 17.18 -9.96 19.17
CA TRP A 238 16.77 -10.05 17.78
C TRP A 238 15.66 -11.10 17.66
N VAL A 239 14.50 -10.70 17.13
CA VAL A 239 13.30 -11.56 17.05
C VAL A 239 12.89 -11.84 15.59
N PHE A 240 13.77 -11.54 14.63
CA PHE A 240 13.51 -11.64 13.19
C PHE A 240 14.13 -12.91 12.56
N ASP A 241 14.20 -14.02 13.33
CA ASP A 241 14.68 -15.33 12.88
C ASP A 241 13.52 -16.34 12.70
N LYS A 242 12.33 -15.85 12.40
CA LYS A 242 11.10 -16.63 12.22
C LYS A 242 10.25 -16.03 11.09
N PRO A 243 9.24 -16.75 10.57
CA PRO A 243 8.37 -16.21 9.54
C PRO A 243 7.57 -14.98 9.99
N PHE A 244 7.26 -14.10 9.05
CA PHE A 244 6.42 -12.92 9.21
C PHE A 244 5.35 -12.90 8.12
N PHE A 245 4.19 -12.33 8.43
CA PHE A 245 3.15 -12.05 7.46
C PHE A 245 3.06 -10.56 7.13
N VAL A 246 2.59 -10.27 5.95
CA VAL A 246 2.45 -8.90 5.41
C VAL A 246 1.12 -8.28 5.81
N ILE A 247 1.12 -6.98 6.09
CA ILE A 247 -0.06 -6.18 6.38
C ILE A 247 -0.07 -4.91 5.51
N LEU A 248 -1.25 -4.58 4.99
CA LEU A 248 -1.54 -3.34 4.27
C LEU A 248 -2.75 -2.67 4.92
N ASN A 249 -2.65 -1.42 5.32
CA ASN A 249 -3.77 -0.69 5.89
C ASN A 249 -3.70 0.82 5.63
N LEU A 250 -4.83 1.49 5.82
CA LEU A 250 -4.92 2.93 5.89
C LEU A 250 -5.59 3.29 7.23
N ALA A 251 -4.78 3.58 8.24
CA ALA A 251 -5.24 4.02 9.55
C ALA A 251 -5.63 5.51 9.55
N LEU A 252 -6.43 5.89 10.53
CA LEU A 252 -6.96 7.25 10.69
C LEU A 252 -6.79 7.73 12.13
N GLY A 253 -6.15 8.86 12.30
CA GLY A 253 -5.84 9.38 13.64
C GLY A 253 -4.82 8.51 14.37
N GLY A 254 -4.81 8.60 15.68
CA GLY A 254 -3.89 7.84 16.51
C GLY A 254 -2.65 8.60 16.94
N THR A 255 -1.74 7.89 17.58
CA THR A 255 -0.59 8.50 18.28
C THR A 255 0.45 9.06 17.32
N LEU A 256 0.70 8.42 16.17
CA LEU A 256 1.75 8.83 15.24
C LEU A 256 1.31 9.97 14.32
N PRO A 257 0.21 9.87 13.56
CA PRO A 257 -0.21 10.94 12.65
C PRO A 257 -0.88 12.11 13.39
N GLY A 258 -1.38 11.88 14.61
CA GLY A 258 -2.17 12.85 15.36
C GLY A 258 -3.65 12.86 14.93
N PRO A 259 -4.42 13.87 15.34
CA PRO A 259 -5.84 13.93 15.04
C PRO A 259 -6.11 14.12 13.55
N ILE A 260 -7.28 13.65 13.09
CA ILE A 260 -7.77 13.88 11.73
C ILE A 260 -8.11 15.37 11.56
N GLY A 261 -7.60 15.98 10.49
CA GLY A 261 -7.84 17.39 10.19
C GLY A 261 -9.29 17.64 9.74
N LEU A 262 -9.78 18.83 10.01
CA LEU A 262 -11.11 19.26 9.53
C LEU A 262 -11.16 19.44 8.00
N ASP A 263 -10.01 19.66 7.40
CA ASP A 263 -9.76 19.84 5.96
C ASP A 263 -9.27 18.56 5.27
N THR A 264 -9.17 17.45 6.01
CA THR A 264 -8.82 16.16 5.41
C THR A 264 -9.95 15.70 4.50
N GLU A 265 -9.63 15.51 3.21
CA GLU A 265 -10.60 15.11 2.19
C GLU A 265 -10.92 13.63 2.27
N PHE A 266 -12.21 13.30 2.18
CA PHE A 266 -12.71 11.93 2.11
C PHE A 266 -13.61 11.76 0.88
N PRO A 267 -13.61 10.56 0.24
CA PRO A 267 -12.81 9.39 0.59
C PRO A 267 -11.32 9.58 0.30
N ALA A 268 -10.46 9.08 1.20
CA ALA A 268 -9.03 9.04 1.00
C ALA A 268 -8.62 7.62 0.55
N GLN A 269 -7.73 7.52 -0.43
CA GLN A 269 -7.42 6.24 -1.08
C GLN A 269 -5.92 5.97 -1.13
N MET A 270 -5.54 4.78 -0.66
CA MET A 270 -4.24 4.17 -0.89
C MET A 270 -4.38 3.18 -2.05
N TYR A 271 -3.52 3.31 -3.05
CA TYR A 271 -3.49 2.41 -4.19
C TYR A 271 -2.27 1.51 -4.12
N VAL A 272 -2.44 0.20 -4.26
CA VAL A 272 -1.35 -0.78 -4.33
C VAL A 272 -1.37 -1.44 -5.69
N ASP A 273 -0.31 -1.23 -6.46
CA ASP A 273 -0.14 -1.77 -7.80
C ASP A 273 0.24 -3.25 -7.76
N TYR A 274 1.16 -3.61 -6.86
CA TYR A 274 1.55 -4.99 -6.58
C TYR A 274 2.17 -5.14 -5.19
N VAL A 275 2.17 -6.40 -4.73
CA VAL A 275 3.05 -6.90 -3.65
C VAL A 275 3.85 -8.08 -4.21
N ARG A 276 5.16 -8.10 -3.99
CA ARG A 276 6.07 -9.15 -4.47
C ARG A 276 7.04 -9.58 -3.40
N VAL A 277 7.26 -10.86 -3.29
CA VAL A 277 8.24 -11.46 -2.37
C VAL A 277 9.23 -12.31 -3.15
N TYR A 278 10.51 -12.02 -2.95
CA TYR A 278 11.62 -12.72 -3.58
C TYR A 278 12.48 -13.36 -2.51
N GLN A 279 13.04 -14.53 -2.80
CA GLN A 279 13.99 -15.25 -1.95
C GLN A 279 15.27 -15.58 -2.73
N LYS A 280 16.40 -15.71 -2.01
CA LYS A 280 17.69 -16.13 -2.60
C LYS A 280 17.79 -17.64 -2.68
#